data_30888cbca050a70e942cbb1575e6c440
#
_entry.id   30888cbca050a70e942cbb1575e6c440
#
_cell.length_a   1.000
_cell.length_b   1.000
_cell.length_c   1.000
_cell.angle_alpha   90.00
_cell.angle_beta   90.00
_cell.angle_gamma   90.00
#
_symmetry.space_group_name_H-M   'P 1'
#
loop_
_entity.id
_entity.type
_entity.pdbx_description
1 polymer ?
#
loop_
_entity_poly.entity_id
_entity_poly.type
_entity_poly.pdbx_seq_one_letter_code
_entity_poly.pdbx_strand_id
1 'polypeptide(L)'
;MKLGLLTAAFPTLNLEQIAHWAHNHGFEALEIACWPSGEGERRRYAGVSHIDVERFDPAAVRDLLRMYNLEISSLAYYPNNLDPDSATRKAANEHLMRVIEAAQRLEVGIVGTFVGRDQNRSVTDNLEDFKRTWPPLVRFARDHNVKIAIENCPMIFSADEWPGGRNLAYSPALWRRMFELIPDDNFGLNFDPSHLVWQMIDHTRAVRDFASRIFHVHAKDLEIDREGLYQHGVMSLGVGWQVPRLPGLGEVRWDRFISTLYAAGYDWVISIEHEDRKFEGDLELVQRGFLIARNALRPYLV
;
A
#
# COMPACT_ATOMS: atom_id res chain seq x y z
N MET A 1 14.46 6.48 -9.84
CA MET A 1 13.09 6.07 -9.38
C MET A 1 12.04 6.99 -9.96
N LYS A 2 10.84 6.50 -10.27
CA LYS A 2 9.71 7.27 -10.78
C LYS A 2 8.77 7.70 -9.67
N LEU A 3 8.09 8.82 -9.86
CA LEU A 3 7.07 9.30 -8.94
C LEU A 3 5.68 8.86 -9.41
N GLY A 4 4.99 8.13 -8.56
CA GLY A 4 3.63 7.66 -8.80
C GLY A 4 2.63 8.17 -7.77
N LEU A 5 1.38 7.78 -7.95
CA LEU A 5 0.31 7.98 -6.97
C LEU A 5 -0.66 6.79 -6.94
N LEU A 6 -1.22 6.53 -5.76
CA LEU A 6 -2.32 5.58 -5.57
C LEU A 6 -3.63 6.26 -5.95
N THR A 7 -4.36 5.67 -6.88
CA THR A 7 -5.59 6.26 -7.42
C THR A 7 -6.78 6.23 -6.46
N ALA A 8 -6.73 5.44 -5.39
CA ALA A 8 -7.82 5.30 -4.42
C ALA A 8 -8.29 6.62 -3.78
N ALA A 9 -7.42 7.65 -3.75
CA ALA A 9 -7.78 8.98 -3.24
C ALA A 9 -8.70 9.80 -4.16
N PHE A 10 -9.00 9.31 -5.38
CA PHE A 10 -9.86 9.97 -6.35
C PHE A 10 -11.20 9.23 -6.56
N PRO A 11 -12.09 9.14 -5.57
CA PRO A 11 -13.30 8.30 -5.65
C PRO A 11 -14.33 8.79 -6.67
N THR A 12 -14.21 10.03 -7.16
CA THR A 12 -15.15 10.66 -8.09
C THR A 12 -14.65 10.73 -9.52
N LEU A 13 -13.38 10.43 -9.76
CA LEU A 13 -12.78 10.45 -11.10
C LEU A 13 -12.72 9.04 -11.69
N ASN A 14 -12.81 8.95 -13.02
CA ASN A 14 -12.48 7.73 -13.73
C ASN A 14 -10.96 7.67 -14.05
N LEU A 15 -10.50 6.52 -14.53
CA LEU A 15 -9.07 6.30 -14.82
C LEU A 15 -8.49 7.31 -15.82
N GLU A 16 -9.24 7.66 -16.87
CA GLU A 16 -8.80 8.62 -17.87
C GLU A 16 -8.61 10.03 -17.29
N GLN A 17 -9.55 10.49 -16.46
CA GLN A 17 -9.46 11.78 -15.78
C GLN A 17 -8.26 11.82 -14.82
N ILE A 18 -7.99 10.72 -14.11
CA ILE A 18 -6.82 10.61 -13.24
C ILE A 18 -5.53 10.61 -14.06
N ALA A 19 -5.48 9.85 -15.15
CA ALA A 19 -4.31 9.78 -16.01
C ALA A 19 -3.98 11.16 -16.65
N HIS A 20 -4.99 11.84 -17.17
CA HIS A 20 -4.85 13.20 -17.69
C HIS A 20 -4.30 14.17 -16.63
N TRP A 21 -4.90 14.14 -15.42
CA TRP A 21 -4.46 15.01 -14.33
C TRP A 21 -3.02 14.68 -13.88
N ALA A 22 -2.70 13.41 -13.69
CA ALA A 22 -1.38 12.95 -13.26
C ALA A 22 -0.29 13.34 -14.25
N HIS A 23 -0.51 13.10 -15.56
CA HIS A 23 0.41 13.51 -16.62
C HIS A 23 0.68 15.01 -16.59
N ASN A 24 -0.36 15.86 -16.56
CA ASN A 24 -0.23 17.32 -16.56
C ASN A 24 0.48 17.86 -15.32
N HIS A 25 0.56 17.08 -14.28
CA HIS A 25 1.23 17.45 -13.03
C HIS A 25 2.57 16.71 -12.78
N GLY A 26 3.11 16.04 -13.82
CA GLY A 26 4.45 15.46 -13.80
C GLY A 26 4.60 14.20 -12.95
N PHE A 27 3.51 13.43 -12.78
CA PHE A 27 3.58 12.05 -12.32
C PHE A 27 3.96 11.13 -13.48
N GLU A 28 4.61 10.02 -13.17
CA GLU A 28 5.17 9.08 -14.14
C GLU A 28 4.53 7.69 -14.05
N ALA A 29 3.83 7.42 -12.93
CA ALA A 29 3.19 6.13 -12.72
C ALA A 29 1.89 6.23 -11.90
N LEU A 30 1.02 5.23 -12.08
CA LEU A 30 -0.18 5.03 -11.27
C LEU A 30 -0.13 3.67 -10.58
N GLU A 31 -0.43 3.67 -9.30
CA GLU A 31 -0.88 2.49 -8.58
C GLU A 31 -2.40 2.47 -8.65
N ILE A 32 -2.97 1.47 -9.34
CA ILE A 32 -4.38 1.51 -9.70
C ILE A 32 -5.22 0.72 -8.71
N ALA A 33 -6.19 1.38 -8.10
CA ALA A 33 -7.16 0.78 -7.20
C ALA A 33 -8.09 -0.20 -7.93
N CYS A 34 -8.21 -1.43 -7.40
CA CYS A 34 -8.92 -2.56 -8.00
C CYS A 34 -9.80 -3.28 -6.96
N TRP A 35 -10.62 -2.55 -6.18
CA TRP A 35 -11.57 -3.18 -5.27
C TRP A 35 -12.74 -3.81 -6.02
N PRO A 36 -13.49 -4.76 -5.42
CA PRO A 36 -14.68 -5.32 -6.03
C PRO A 36 -15.66 -4.22 -6.46
N SER A 37 -16.19 -4.32 -7.68
CA SER A 37 -17.23 -3.42 -8.18
C SER A 37 -18.57 -3.77 -7.54
N GLY A 38 -19.27 -2.80 -6.91
CA GLY A 38 -20.59 -3.02 -6.31
C GLY A 38 -20.88 -2.09 -5.14
N GLU A 39 -22.10 -2.22 -4.57
CA GLU A 39 -22.58 -1.44 -3.41
C GLU A 39 -21.99 -1.96 -2.08
N GLY A 40 -20.66 -2.03 -1.97
CA GLY A 40 -19.99 -2.25 -0.70
C GLY A 40 -19.88 -0.95 0.09
N GLU A 41 -19.81 -1.06 1.42
CA GLU A 41 -19.50 0.07 2.29
C GLU A 41 -18.17 0.70 1.82
N ARG A 42 -18.24 1.87 1.18
CA ARG A 42 -17.06 2.64 0.79
C ARG A 42 -16.38 3.14 2.06
N ARG A 43 -15.39 2.40 2.49
CA ARG A 43 -14.49 2.88 3.54
C ARG A 43 -13.54 3.88 2.90
N ARG A 44 -13.15 4.91 3.63
CA ARG A 44 -12.42 6.13 3.23
C ARG A 44 -11.29 5.76 2.30
N TYR A 45 -10.53 5.12 2.02
CA TYR A 45 -9.48 4.79 1.04
C TYR A 45 -9.64 3.37 0.45
N ALA A 46 -10.77 2.74 0.71
CA ALA A 46 -11.07 1.41 0.23
C ALA A 46 -12.45 1.38 -0.45
N GLY A 47 -12.65 0.43 -1.36
CA GLY A 47 -13.92 0.28 -2.07
C GLY A 47 -14.03 1.15 -3.34
N VAL A 48 -12.96 1.81 -3.75
CA VAL A 48 -12.85 2.48 -5.06
C VAL A 48 -12.21 1.50 -6.04
N SER A 49 -12.73 1.44 -7.25
CA SER A 49 -12.11 0.70 -8.35
C SER A 49 -12.01 1.59 -9.58
N HIS A 50 -10.82 1.66 -10.16
CA HIS A 50 -10.57 2.34 -11.42
C HIS A 50 -10.36 1.37 -12.57
N ILE A 51 -10.25 0.09 -12.27
CA ILE A 51 -10.32 -1.02 -13.23
C ILE A 51 -11.24 -2.10 -12.62
N ASP A 52 -12.36 -2.39 -13.30
CA ASP A 52 -13.15 -3.57 -13.00
C ASP A 52 -12.40 -4.80 -13.54
N VAL A 53 -11.73 -5.52 -12.65
CA VAL A 53 -10.85 -6.65 -13.02
C VAL A 53 -11.59 -7.80 -13.72
N GLU A 54 -12.91 -7.85 -13.62
CA GLU A 54 -13.73 -8.86 -14.28
C GLU A 54 -14.14 -8.45 -15.71
N ARG A 55 -14.22 -7.14 -16.00
CA ARG A 55 -14.87 -6.61 -17.22
C ARG A 55 -14.08 -5.53 -17.96
N PHE A 56 -12.78 -5.47 -17.82
CA PHE A 56 -11.96 -4.45 -18.49
C PHE A 56 -11.37 -4.96 -19.81
N ASP A 57 -11.04 -4.01 -20.68
CA ASP A 57 -10.23 -4.26 -21.89
C ASP A 57 -8.76 -3.88 -21.59
N PRO A 58 -7.84 -4.86 -21.51
CA PRO A 58 -6.44 -4.59 -21.24
C PRO A 58 -5.75 -3.74 -22.29
N ALA A 59 -6.14 -3.86 -23.56
CA ALA A 59 -5.56 -3.06 -24.64
C ALA A 59 -5.96 -1.58 -24.48
N ALA A 60 -7.25 -1.32 -24.25
CA ALA A 60 -7.74 0.03 -24.04
C ALA A 60 -7.08 0.72 -22.83
N VAL A 61 -6.89 -0.01 -21.72
CA VAL A 61 -6.20 0.53 -20.53
C VAL A 61 -4.74 0.86 -20.83
N ARG A 62 -4.01 -0.05 -21.50
CA ARG A 62 -2.60 0.20 -21.85
C ARG A 62 -2.47 1.38 -22.83
N ASP A 63 -3.35 1.47 -23.83
CA ASP A 63 -3.30 2.55 -24.83
C ASP A 63 -3.64 3.90 -24.18
N LEU A 64 -4.61 3.95 -23.26
CA LEU A 64 -4.92 5.13 -22.47
C LEU A 64 -3.69 5.61 -21.69
N LEU A 65 -3.04 4.75 -20.94
CA LEU A 65 -1.89 5.16 -20.11
C LEU A 65 -0.67 5.52 -20.98
N ARG A 66 -0.47 4.82 -22.09
CA ARG A 66 0.58 5.17 -23.06
C ARG A 66 0.35 6.57 -23.68
N MET A 67 -0.90 6.93 -23.98
CA MET A 67 -1.27 8.28 -24.47
C MET A 67 -0.82 9.37 -23.49
N TYR A 68 -0.90 9.12 -22.19
CA TYR A 68 -0.47 10.05 -21.15
C TYR A 68 0.97 9.80 -20.65
N ASN A 69 1.73 8.93 -21.31
CA ASN A 69 3.10 8.57 -20.89
C ASN A 69 3.20 8.17 -19.42
N LEU A 70 2.25 7.36 -18.96
CA LEU A 70 2.18 6.83 -17.60
C LEU A 70 2.40 5.32 -17.58
N GLU A 71 3.08 4.82 -16.54
CA GLU A 71 3.21 3.39 -16.27
C GLU A 71 2.25 2.94 -15.17
N ILE A 72 1.89 1.66 -15.14
CA ILE A 72 1.21 1.06 -13.99
C ILE A 72 2.29 0.52 -13.05
N SER A 73 2.41 1.10 -11.85
CA SER A 73 3.41 0.65 -10.88
C SER A 73 3.00 -0.63 -10.17
N SER A 74 1.73 -0.76 -9.85
CA SER A 74 1.09 -1.93 -9.26
C SER A 74 -0.44 -1.86 -9.41
N LEU A 75 -1.12 -3.00 -9.25
CA LEU A 75 -2.54 -3.02 -8.97
C LEU A 75 -2.75 -3.14 -7.46
N ALA A 76 -3.66 -2.34 -6.91
CA ALA A 76 -3.87 -2.17 -5.47
C ALA A 76 -5.18 -2.79 -5.02
N TYR A 77 -5.10 -3.76 -4.12
CA TYR A 77 -6.24 -4.32 -3.40
C TYR A 77 -5.82 -4.75 -2.00
N TYR A 78 -6.25 -4.01 -0.98
CA TYR A 78 -5.78 -4.15 0.40
C TYR A 78 -6.88 -4.66 1.36
N PRO A 79 -7.35 -5.93 1.23
CA PRO A 79 -8.30 -6.54 2.15
C PRO A 79 -7.59 -7.20 3.34
N ASN A 80 -8.39 -7.64 4.32
CA ASN A 80 -7.92 -8.60 5.30
C ASN A 80 -7.98 -10.04 4.71
N ASN A 81 -6.86 -10.53 4.16
CA ASN A 81 -6.79 -11.87 3.55
C ASN A 81 -6.78 -13.03 4.58
N LEU A 82 -6.70 -12.73 5.87
CA LEU A 82 -6.83 -13.67 6.98
C LEU A 82 -8.04 -13.33 7.87
N ASP A 83 -9.09 -12.74 7.29
CA ASP A 83 -10.30 -12.36 8.02
C ASP A 83 -10.86 -13.55 8.81
N PRO A 84 -11.25 -13.37 10.10
CA PRO A 84 -11.86 -14.43 10.90
C PRO A 84 -13.14 -14.99 10.30
N ASP A 85 -13.94 -14.17 9.63
CA ASP A 85 -15.09 -14.66 8.87
C ASP A 85 -14.63 -15.40 7.60
N SER A 86 -15.00 -16.67 7.51
CA SER A 86 -14.54 -17.55 6.44
C SER A 86 -15.07 -17.15 5.06
N ALA A 87 -16.28 -16.59 4.98
CA ALA A 87 -16.87 -16.14 3.72
C ALA A 87 -16.19 -14.87 3.22
N THR A 88 -15.98 -13.91 4.11
CA THR A 88 -15.23 -12.67 3.84
C THR A 88 -13.80 -12.99 3.41
N ARG A 89 -13.10 -13.85 4.13
CA ARG A 89 -11.74 -14.31 3.78
C ARG A 89 -11.69 -14.96 2.40
N LYS A 90 -12.65 -15.87 2.11
CA LYS A 90 -12.72 -16.54 0.82
C LYS A 90 -12.94 -15.54 -0.31
N ALA A 91 -13.91 -14.63 -0.16
CA ALA A 91 -14.20 -13.59 -1.16
C ALA A 91 -12.99 -12.68 -1.40
N ALA A 92 -12.28 -12.27 -0.33
CA ALA A 92 -11.06 -11.47 -0.42
C ALA A 92 -9.97 -12.19 -1.22
N ASN A 93 -9.70 -13.46 -0.91
CA ASN A 93 -8.67 -14.24 -1.57
C ASN A 93 -9.02 -14.52 -3.04
N GLU A 94 -10.29 -14.81 -3.36
CA GLU A 94 -10.76 -15.01 -4.73
C GLU A 94 -10.65 -13.72 -5.56
N HIS A 95 -10.97 -12.56 -4.96
CA HIS A 95 -10.79 -11.29 -5.65
C HIS A 95 -9.30 -10.95 -5.84
N LEU A 96 -8.45 -11.23 -4.86
CA LEU A 96 -6.99 -11.08 -5.02
C LEU A 96 -6.46 -11.90 -6.20
N MET A 97 -6.94 -13.13 -6.39
CA MET A 97 -6.57 -13.94 -7.56
C MET A 97 -7.03 -13.28 -8.86
N ARG A 98 -8.23 -12.70 -8.93
CA ARG A 98 -8.69 -11.93 -10.10
C ARG A 98 -7.84 -10.69 -10.37
N VAL A 99 -7.38 -9.99 -9.32
CA VAL A 99 -6.44 -8.86 -9.47
C VAL A 99 -5.09 -9.33 -10.02
N ILE A 100 -4.59 -10.49 -9.59
CA ILE A 100 -3.36 -11.10 -10.13
C ILE A 100 -3.51 -11.45 -11.61
N GLU A 101 -4.63 -12.06 -12.01
CA GLU A 101 -4.93 -12.35 -13.43
C GLU A 101 -5.04 -11.05 -14.26
N ALA A 102 -5.67 -10.01 -13.70
CA ALA A 102 -5.75 -8.71 -14.35
C ALA A 102 -4.36 -8.06 -14.51
N ALA A 103 -3.50 -8.20 -13.50
CA ALA A 103 -2.11 -7.71 -13.56
C ALA A 103 -1.33 -8.40 -14.70
N GLN A 104 -1.44 -9.73 -14.84
CA GLN A 104 -0.84 -10.45 -15.95
C GLN A 104 -1.35 -9.94 -17.32
N ARG A 105 -2.67 -9.77 -17.46
CA ARG A 105 -3.28 -9.27 -18.72
C ARG A 105 -2.86 -7.84 -19.05
N LEU A 106 -2.54 -7.02 -18.05
CA LEU A 106 -2.02 -5.66 -18.20
C LEU A 106 -0.50 -5.59 -18.33
N GLU A 107 0.20 -6.73 -18.22
CA GLU A 107 1.66 -6.81 -18.18
C GLU A 107 2.26 -6.06 -16.98
N VAL A 108 1.50 -6.02 -15.87
CA VAL A 108 1.91 -5.40 -14.58
C VAL A 108 2.51 -6.47 -13.68
N GLY A 109 3.76 -6.27 -13.30
CA GLY A 109 4.51 -7.27 -12.54
C GLY A 109 4.28 -7.26 -11.02
N ILE A 110 3.43 -6.36 -10.48
CA ILE A 110 3.26 -6.17 -9.03
C ILE A 110 1.79 -6.01 -8.67
N VAL A 111 1.36 -6.71 -7.61
CA VAL A 111 0.08 -6.52 -6.94
C VAL A 111 0.33 -6.15 -5.48
N GLY A 112 -0.19 -4.99 -5.05
CA GLY A 112 -0.15 -4.52 -3.67
C GLY A 112 -1.33 -5.05 -2.86
N THR A 113 -1.08 -5.58 -1.65
CA THR A 113 -2.12 -6.13 -0.78
C THR A 113 -1.71 -6.16 0.69
N PHE A 114 -2.65 -6.50 1.60
CA PHE A 114 -2.34 -6.83 2.99
C PHE A 114 -2.25 -8.35 3.19
N VAL A 115 -1.44 -8.77 4.17
CA VAL A 115 -1.48 -10.18 4.63
C VAL A 115 -2.80 -10.48 5.33
N GLY A 116 -3.27 -9.54 6.14
CA GLY A 116 -4.42 -9.72 7.00
C GLY A 116 -4.06 -10.35 8.36
N ARG A 117 -5.06 -10.37 9.26
CA ARG A 117 -4.95 -10.95 10.60
C ARG A 117 -6.32 -11.11 11.24
N ASP A 118 -6.52 -12.18 12.00
CA ASP A 118 -7.55 -12.24 13.03
C ASP A 118 -7.01 -11.57 14.31
N GLN A 119 -7.51 -10.39 14.61
CA GLN A 119 -7.06 -9.59 15.76
C GLN A 119 -7.38 -10.23 17.12
N ASN A 120 -8.33 -11.18 17.18
CA ASN A 120 -8.74 -11.88 18.39
C ASN A 120 -7.87 -13.09 18.71
N ARG A 121 -6.89 -13.41 17.84
CA ARG A 121 -5.99 -14.54 18.00
C ARG A 121 -4.54 -14.09 18.20
N SER A 122 -3.75 -14.98 18.79
CA SER A 122 -2.33 -14.73 18.99
C SER A 122 -1.58 -14.53 17.66
N VAL A 123 -0.42 -13.87 17.70
CA VAL A 123 0.48 -13.78 16.54
C VAL A 123 0.89 -15.16 16.04
N THR A 124 1.17 -16.09 16.93
CA THR A 124 1.55 -17.46 16.59
C THR A 124 0.44 -18.19 15.83
N ASP A 125 -0.81 -18.08 16.28
CA ASP A 125 -1.96 -18.68 15.58
C ASP A 125 -2.17 -18.07 14.20
N ASN A 126 -2.00 -16.74 14.10
CA ASN A 126 -2.09 -16.05 12.81
C ASN A 126 -0.96 -16.45 11.84
N LEU A 127 0.24 -16.76 12.35
CA LEU A 127 1.32 -17.30 11.51
C LEU A 127 1.01 -18.71 11.01
N GLU A 128 0.30 -19.53 11.80
CA GLU A 128 -0.17 -20.84 11.32
C GLU A 128 -1.28 -20.70 10.26
N ASP A 129 -2.17 -19.70 10.40
CA ASP A 129 -3.16 -19.38 9.36
C ASP A 129 -2.49 -18.85 8.09
N PHE A 130 -1.49 -17.98 8.23
CA PHE A 130 -0.66 -17.49 7.13
C PHE A 130 0.00 -18.65 6.37
N LYS A 131 0.63 -19.57 7.06
CA LYS A 131 1.28 -20.75 6.49
C LYS A 131 0.32 -21.66 5.70
N ARG A 132 -0.97 -21.66 6.04
CA ARG A 132 -1.98 -22.43 5.29
C ARG A 132 -2.56 -21.66 4.11
N THR A 133 -2.81 -20.38 4.27
CA THR A 133 -3.57 -19.56 3.30
C THR A 133 -2.69 -18.98 2.20
N TRP A 134 -1.50 -18.51 2.53
CA TRP A 134 -0.68 -17.72 1.62
C TRP A 134 0.11 -18.49 0.57
N PRO A 135 0.67 -19.69 0.81
CA PRO A 135 1.45 -20.40 -0.21
C PRO A 135 0.71 -20.66 -1.52
N PRO A 136 -0.60 -21.03 -1.53
CA PRO A 136 -1.34 -21.15 -2.78
C PRO A 136 -1.46 -19.82 -3.55
N LEU A 137 -1.68 -18.69 -2.86
CA LEU A 137 -1.78 -17.35 -3.47
C LEU A 137 -0.44 -16.92 -4.08
N VAL A 138 0.67 -17.15 -3.37
CA VAL A 138 2.01 -16.81 -3.85
C VAL A 138 2.40 -17.66 -5.07
N ARG A 139 2.10 -18.94 -5.06
CA ARG A 139 2.30 -19.81 -6.24
C ARG A 139 1.45 -19.36 -7.42
N PHE A 140 0.18 -19.05 -7.19
CA PHE A 140 -0.71 -18.55 -8.23
C PHE A 140 -0.14 -17.26 -8.85
N ALA A 141 0.32 -16.31 -8.04
CA ALA A 141 0.95 -15.08 -8.55
C ALA A 141 2.23 -15.37 -9.36
N ARG A 142 3.08 -16.30 -8.89
CA ARG A 142 4.27 -16.71 -9.62
C ARG A 142 3.94 -17.30 -10.99
N ASP A 143 2.93 -18.17 -11.05
CA ASP A 143 2.49 -18.83 -12.30
C ASP A 143 1.92 -17.80 -13.31
N HIS A 144 1.55 -16.58 -12.83
CA HIS A 144 1.12 -15.44 -13.64
C HIS A 144 2.23 -14.39 -13.85
N ASN A 145 3.47 -14.65 -13.44
CA ASN A 145 4.60 -13.71 -13.49
C ASN A 145 4.36 -12.42 -12.67
N VAL A 146 3.63 -12.52 -11.57
CA VAL A 146 3.30 -11.40 -10.68
C VAL A 146 3.99 -11.56 -9.33
N LYS A 147 4.55 -10.47 -8.82
CA LYS A 147 5.05 -10.34 -7.46
C LYS A 147 3.93 -9.82 -6.56
N ILE A 148 3.83 -10.38 -5.37
CA ILE A 148 2.95 -9.87 -4.32
C ILE A 148 3.75 -8.96 -3.41
N ALA A 149 3.34 -7.70 -3.31
CA ALA A 149 3.92 -6.69 -2.43
C ALA A 149 2.99 -6.44 -1.23
N ILE A 150 3.34 -6.97 -0.07
CA ILE A 150 2.54 -6.79 1.15
C ILE A 150 2.88 -5.48 1.84
N GLU A 151 1.87 -4.68 2.14
CA GLU A 151 2.08 -3.43 2.86
C GLU A 151 2.21 -3.66 4.37
N ASN A 152 3.07 -2.87 4.99
CA ASN A 152 3.40 -2.97 6.41
C ASN A 152 2.49 -2.12 7.33
N CYS A 153 1.32 -1.71 6.86
CA CYS A 153 0.31 -1.06 7.68
C CYS A 153 -0.23 -2.02 8.75
N PRO A 154 -0.24 -1.66 10.04
CA PRO A 154 -0.84 -2.48 11.09
C PRO A 154 -2.36 -2.60 11.00
N MET A 155 -3.06 -1.70 10.29
CA MET A 155 -4.52 -1.60 10.19
C MET A 155 -5.19 -1.46 11.55
N ILE A 156 -4.77 -0.47 12.35
CA ILE A 156 -5.38 -0.14 13.63
C ILE A 156 -6.35 1.02 13.43
N PHE A 157 -7.62 0.81 13.77
CA PHE A 157 -8.70 1.78 13.57
C PHE A 157 -9.34 2.26 14.87
N SER A 158 -9.15 1.52 15.98
CA SER A 158 -9.69 1.89 17.29
C SER A 158 -8.74 1.50 18.43
N ALA A 159 -8.96 2.08 19.61
CA ALA A 159 -8.20 1.77 20.83
C ALA A 159 -8.44 0.34 21.34
N ASP A 160 -9.50 -0.32 20.86
CA ASP A 160 -9.87 -1.66 21.28
C ASP A 160 -9.19 -2.78 20.47
N GLU A 161 -8.41 -2.43 19.45
CA GLU A 161 -7.73 -3.39 18.57
C GLU A 161 -6.36 -3.81 19.13
N TRP A 162 -6.33 -4.20 20.38
CA TRP A 162 -5.16 -4.75 21.04
C TRP A 162 -5.09 -6.31 20.83
N PRO A 163 -3.91 -6.91 20.60
CA PRO A 163 -2.55 -6.35 20.59
C PRO A 163 -2.06 -5.86 19.20
N GLY A 164 -2.88 -5.33 18.35
CA GLY A 164 -2.43 -4.58 17.19
C GLY A 164 -2.98 -5.01 15.85
N GLY A 165 -4.15 -4.50 15.52
CA GLY A 165 -4.66 -4.35 14.18
C GLY A 165 -5.02 -5.63 13.42
N ARG A 166 -5.40 -5.44 12.15
CA ARG A 166 -5.92 -6.48 11.26
C ARG A 166 -4.92 -6.89 10.18
N ASN A 167 -3.66 -6.51 10.31
CA ASN A 167 -2.61 -6.96 9.39
C ASN A 167 -1.40 -7.47 10.17
N LEU A 168 -0.89 -8.64 9.76
CA LEU A 168 0.22 -9.32 10.43
C LEU A 168 1.59 -8.72 10.07
N ALA A 169 1.71 -8.06 8.92
CA ALA A 169 2.98 -7.62 8.34
C ALA A 169 3.52 -6.30 8.92
N TYR A 170 3.38 -6.02 10.22
CA TYR A 170 3.64 -4.71 10.80
C TYR A 170 5.07 -4.48 11.33
N SER A 171 5.94 -5.47 11.31
CA SER A 171 7.29 -5.30 11.88
C SER A 171 8.36 -6.17 11.21
N PRO A 172 9.64 -5.76 11.26
CA PRO A 172 10.77 -6.54 10.72
C PRO A 172 10.87 -7.97 11.26
N ALA A 173 10.51 -8.21 12.52
CA ALA A 173 10.51 -9.55 13.11
C ALA A 173 9.49 -10.46 12.42
N LEU A 174 8.29 -9.94 12.15
CA LEU A 174 7.25 -10.69 11.44
C LEU A 174 7.57 -10.88 9.96
N TRP A 175 8.16 -9.89 9.29
CA TRP A 175 8.60 -10.03 7.90
C TRP A 175 9.63 -11.16 7.76
N ARG A 176 10.65 -11.22 8.63
CA ARG A 176 11.61 -12.34 8.63
C ARG A 176 10.90 -13.67 8.77
N ARG A 177 9.98 -13.77 9.74
CA ARG A 177 9.24 -15.01 9.96
C ARG A 177 8.36 -15.40 8.77
N MET A 178 7.72 -14.43 8.12
CA MET A 178 6.89 -14.67 6.93
C MET A 178 7.75 -15.12 5.74
N PHE A 179 8.92 -14.49 5.52
CA PHE A 179 9.83 -14.87 4.44
C PHE A 179 10.56 -16.22 4.70
N GLU A 180 10.74 -16.61 5.96
CA GLU A 180 11.17 -17.97 6.31
C GLU A 180 10.10 -19.02 5.97
N LEU A 181 8.82 -18.70 6.20
CA LEU A 181 7.69 -19.60 5.92
C LEU A 181 7.35 -19.67 4.43
N ILE A 182 7.54 -18.57 3.71
CA ILE A 182 7.35 -18.45 2.26
C ILE A 182 8.61 -17.81 1.67
N PRO A 183 9.60 -18.64 1.30
CA PRO A 183 10.87 -18.13 0.77
C PRO A 183 10.80 -17.69 -0.70
N ASP A 184 9.67 -17.90 -1.36
CA ASP A 184 9.44 -17.55 -2.77
C ASP A 184 9.86 -16.10 -3.06
N ASP A 185 10.59 -15.87 -4.14
CA ASP A 185 11.19 -14.58 -4.51
C ASP A 185 10.19 -13.56 -5.04
N ASN A 186 8.97 -14.01 -5.39
CA ASN A 186 7.85 -13.17 -5.80
C ASN A 186 6.95 -12.73 -4.63
N PHE A 187 7.37 -12.95 -3.37
CA PHE A 187 6.67 -12.49 -2.17
C PHE A 187 7.56 -11.50 -1.42
N GLY A 188 7.11 -10.24 -1.27
CA GLY A 188 7.90 -9.17 -0.68
C GLY A 188 7.04 -8.03 -0.16
N LEU A 189 7.62 -6.84 -0.02
CA LEU A 189 7.02 -5.68 0.64
C LEU A 189 6.56 -4.62 -0.37
N ASN A 190 5.41 -4.03 -0.11
CA ASN A 190 5.10 -2.65 -0.42
C ASN A 190 5.46 -1.83 0.82
N PHE A 191 6.60 -1.14 0.78
CA PHE A 191 7.23 -0.55 1.96
C PHE A 191 6.70 0.86 2.22
N ASP A 192 6.04 1.06 3.35
CA ASP A 192 5.60 2.37 3.84
C ASP A 192 6.40 2.78 5.09
N PRO A 193 7.23 3.83 5.02
CA PRO A 193 8.01 4.28 6.16
C PRO A 193 7.15 4.87 7.29
N SER A 194 5.98 5.44 6.99
CA SER A 194 5.15 6.15 7.97
C SER A 194 4.69 5.24 9.11
N HIS A 195 4.34 4.00 8.79
CA HIS A 195 3.94 3.01 9.78
C HIS A 195 5.05 2.58 10.73
N LEU A 196 6.32 2.78 10.36
CA LEU A 196 7.45 2.48 11.20
C LEU A 196 7.82 3.65 12.12
N VAL A 197 7.54 4.89 11.72
CA VAL A 197 7.83 6.10 12.51
C VAL A 197 7.14 6.04 13.86
N TRP A 198 5.83 5.85 13.89
CA TRP A 198 5.10 5.85 15.16
C TRP A 198 5.36 4.59 16.01
N GLN A 199 5.81 3.48 15.39
CA GLN A 199 6.28 2.29 16.09
C GLN A 199 7.72 2.44 16.60
N MET A 200 8.39 3.60 16.37
CA MET A 200 9.80 3.85 16.71
C MET A 200 10.76 2.83 16.05
N ILE A 201 10.41 2.29 14.89
CA ILE A 201 11.25 1.38 14.13
C ILE A 201 12.08 2.18 13.12
N ASP A 202 13.39 1.96 13.07
CA ASP A 202 14.29 2.60 12.10
C ASP A 202 13.96 2.09 10.69
N HIS A 203 13.20 2.90 9.93
CA HIS A 203 12.78 2.58 8.58
C HIS A 203 13.95 2.54 7.59
N THR A 204 15.03 3.29 7.81
CA THR A 204 16.21 3.25 6.94
C THR A 204 17.01 1.96 7.13
N ARG A 205 17.10 1.47 8.37
CA ARG A 205 17.65 0.16 8.67
C ARG A 205 16.80 -0.94 8.03
N ALA A 206 15.48 -0.83 8.16
CA ALA A 206 14.55 -1.81 7.58
C ALA A 206 14.71 -1.90 6.05
N VAL A 207 14.88 -0.76 5.34
CA VAL A 207 15.20 -0.78 3.90
C VAL A 207 16.46 -1.59 3.62
N ARG A 208 17.56 -1.37 4.35
CA ARG A 208 18.80 -2.11 4.15
C ARG A 208 18.66 -3.60 4.43
N ASP A 209 17.96 -3.95 5.53
CA ASP A 209 17.78 -5.35 5.95
C ASP A 209 16.91 -6.15 4.98
N PHE A 210 15.98 -5.49 4.27
CA PHE A 210 14.98 -6.14 3.41
C PHE A 210 15.05 -5.69 1.94
N ALA A 211 16.14 -5.09 1.50
CA ALA A 211 16.31 -4.52 0.16
C ALA A 211 15.82 -5.43 -0.97
N SER A 212 16.21 -6.72 -0.96
CA SER A 212 15.82 -7.69 -1.99
C SER A 212 14.32 -8.08 -1.97
N ARG A 213 13.60 -7.68 -0.94
CA ARG A 213 12.17 -7.96 -0.75
C ARG A 213 11.29 -6.72 -0.92
N ILE A 214 11.83 -5.55 -1.17
CA ILE A 214 11.05 -4.33 -1.43
C ILE A 214 10.74 -4.27 -2.92
N PHE A 215 9.47 -4.47 -3.28
CA PHE A 215 9.03 -4.48 -4.66
C PHE A 215 8.31 -3.18 -5.05
N HIS A 216 7.70 -2.52 -4.07
CA HIS A 216 7.00 -1.26 -4.23
C HIS A 216 7.18 -0.40 -2.98
N VAL A 217 6.95 0.91 -3.09
CA VAL A 217 7.11 1.84 -1.97
C VAL A 217 5.93 2.79 -1.95
N HIS A 218 5.26 2.87 -0.81
CA HIS A 218 4.31 3.94 -0.50
C HIS A 218 5.03 5.16 0.08
N ALA A 219 4.69 6.32 -0.43
CA ALA A 219 5.10 7.60 0.12
C ALA A 219 3.93 8.21 0.89
N LYS A 220 3.83 7.82 2.13
CA LYS A 220 2.98 8.41 3.16
C LYS A 220 3.86 8.92 4.29
N ASP A 221 3.49 10.03 4.89
CA ASP A 221 4.16 10.60 6.05
C ASP A 221 3.29 10.48 7.30
N LEU A 222 3.86 10.81 8.42
CA LEU A 222 3.17 10.72 9.71
C LEU A 222 3.71 11.77 10.67
N GLU A 223 2.81 12.50 11.30
CA GLU A 223 3.08 13.43 12.39
C GLU A 223 2.75 12.75 13.72
N ILE A 224 3.63 12.89 14.70
CA ILE A 224 3.35 12.51 16.09
C ILE A 224 2.81 13.74 16.80
N ASP A 225 1.50 13.74 17.07
CA ASP A 225 0.88 14.73 17.95
C ASP A 225 1.38 14.53 19.39
N ARG A 226 2.25 15.42 19.84
CA ARG A 226 2.90 15.34 21.16
C ARG A 226 1.93 15.50 22.31
N GLU A 227 0.89 16.33 22.14
CA GLU A 227 -0.15 16.46 23.16
C GLU A 227 -1.02 15.22 23.22
N GLY A 228 -1.45 14.69 22.08
CA GLY A 228 -2.17 13.43 22.02
C GLY A 228 -1.36 12.26 22.60
N LEU A 229 -0.04 12.20 22.33
CA LEU A 229 0.85 11.19 22.93
C LEU A 229 0.93 11.33 24.45
N TYR A 230 0.98 12.56 24.98
CA TYR A 230 0.96 12.82 26.43
C TYR A 230 -0.35 12.33 27.06
N GLN A 231 -1.50 12.57 26.42
CA GLN A 231 -2.80 12.21 26.97
C GLN A 231 -3.10 10.69 26.89
N HIS A 232 -2.72 10.04 25.79
CA HIS A 232 -3.11 8.66 25.48
C HIS A 232 -1.98 7.64 25.67
N GLY A 233 -0.73 8.05 25.56
CA GLY A 233 0.45 7.19 25.66
C GLY A 233 0.54 6.17 24.54
N VAL A 234 1.65 5.44 24.52
CA VAL A 234 1.94 4.42 23.49
C VAL A 234 1.00 3.21 23.57
N MET A 235 0.36 2.97 24.71
CA MET A 235 -0.56 1.84 24.91
C MET A 235 -1.89 2.02 24.14
N SER A 236 -2.19 3.23 23.67
CA SER A 236 -3.31 3.48 22.76
C SER A 236 -3.04 3.01 21.32
N LEU A 237 -1.88 2.43 21.04
CA LEU A 237 -1.45 1.96 19.71
C LEU A 237 -1.52 3.06 18.62
N GLY A 238 -1.22 4.30 19.02
CA GLY A 238 -1.22 5.45 18.14
C GLY A 238 -2.58 6.12 17.95
N VAL A 239 -3.66 5.51 18.37
CA VAL A 239 -4.97 6.14 18.29
C VAL A 239 -5.01 7.38 19.19
N GLY A 240 -5.26 8.55 18.60
CA GLY A 240 -5.29 9.84 19.27
C GLY A 240 -3.99 10.64 19.20
N TRP A 241 -2.87 10.09 18.67
CA TRP A 241 -1.60 10.82 18.58
C TRP A 241 -0.79 10.54 17.31
N GLN A 242 -1.04 9.47 16.57
CA GLN A 242 -0.50 9.32 15.23
C GLN A 242 -1.41 10.00 14.20
N VAL A 243 -0.85 10.86 13.38
CA VAL A 243 -1.62 11.63 12.40
C VAL A 243 -1.04 11.36 11.01
N PRO A 244 -1.77 10.63 10.12
CA PRO A 244 -1.33 10.46 8.74
C PRO A 244 -1.18 11.81 8.03
N ARG A 245 -0.07 11.99 7.33
CA ARG A 245 0.29 13.23 6.64
C ARG A 245 0.73 12.95 5.21
N LEU A 246 0.66 13.97 4.39
CA LEU A 246 1.33 13.97 3.09
C LEU A 246 2.86 14.02 3.25
N PRO A 247 3.62 13.41 2.35
CA PRO A 247 5.08 13.54 2.31
C PRO A 247 5.57 14.97 2.46
N GLY A 248 6.47 15.17 3.43
CA GLY A 248 7.03 16.47 3.80
C GLY A 248 6.26 17.24 4.87
N LEU A 249 5.12 16.74 5.33
CA LEU A 249 4.33 17.34 6.41
C LEU A 249 4.38 16.53 7.72
N GLY A 250 5.17 15.47 7.76
CA GLY A 250 5.36 14.60 8.90
C GLY A 250 6.82 14.45 9.32
N GLU A 251 7.16 13.31 9.93
CA GLU A 251 8.46 13.06 10.54
C GLU A 251 9.39 12.17 9.67
N VAL A 252 8.94 11.69 8.50
CA VAL A 252 9.79 10.90 7.62
C VAL A 252 10.88 11.79 6.99
N ARG A 253 12.12 11.43 7.19
CA ARG A 253 13.27 12.11 6.57
C ARG A 253 13.44 11.61 5.13
N TRP A 254 12.66 12.21 4.21
CA TRP A 254 12.59 11.81 2.80
C TRP A 254 13.94 11.86 2.10
N ASP A 255 14.78 12.83 2.42
CA ASP A 255 16.15 12.94 1.94
C ASP A 255 16.97 11.67 2.23
N ARG A 256 16.91 11.19 3.48
CA ARG A 256 17.60 9.99 3.93
C ARG A 256 16.95 8.70 3.43
N PHE A 257 15.62 8.67 3.47
CA PHE A 257 14.87 7.49 3.06
C PHE A 257 15.11 7.17 1.57
N ILE A 258 14.93 8.15 0.68
CA ILE A 258 15.14 8.01 -0.76
C ILE A 258 16.61 7.67 -1.06
N SER A 259 17.57 8.36 -0.41
CA SER A 259 18.99 8.02 -0.55
C SER A 259 19.29 6.57 -0.12
N THR A 260 18.61 6.08 0.93
CA THR A 260 18.79 4.68 1.37
C THR A 260 18.19 3.69 0.38
N LEU A 261 17.05 4.00 -0.25
CA LEU A 261 16.47 3.18 -1.31
C LEU A 261 17.41 3.05 -2.51
N TYR A 262 18.01 4.17 -2.98
CA TYR A 262 19.02 4.13 -4.04
C TYR A 262 20.23 3.27 -3.66
N ALA A 263 20.76 3.47 -2.46
CA ALA A 263 21.89 2.69 -1.98
C ALA A 263 21.59 1.19 -1.82
N ALA A 264 20.32 0.85 -1.60
CA ALA A 264 19.81 -0.51 -1.52
C ALA A 264 19.50 -1.13 -2.90
N GLY A 265 19.63 -0.36 -3.99
CA GLY A 265 19.37 -0.80 -5.37
C GLY A 265 17.90 -0.79 -5.77
N TYR A 266 17.04 -0.12 -5.01
CA TYR A 266 15.65 0.06 -5.43
C TYR A 266 15.55 1.16 -6.50
N ASP A 267 15.00 0.81 -7.65
CA ASP A 267 14.87 1.70 -8.82
C ASP A 267 13.50 1.56 -9.50
N TRP A 268 12.44 1.46 -8.73
CA TRP A 268 11.09 1.39 -9.24
C TRP A 268 10.31 2.67 -8.92
N VAL A 269 9.06 2.56 -8.54
CA VAL A 269 8.17 3.69 -8.29
C VAL A 269 8.06 3.97 -6.79
N ILE A 270 8.05 5.24 -6.43
CA ILE A 270 7.57 5.73 -5.14
C ILE A 270 6.16 6.28 -5.37
N SER A 271 5.15 5.60 -4.83
CA SER A 271 3.73 5.92 -5.02
C SER A 271 3.21 6.74 -3.84
N ILE A 272 2.76 7.97 -4.09
CA ILE A 272 2.15 8.78 -3.03
C ILE A 272 0.82 8.14 -2.61
N GLU A 273 0.74 7.78 -1.33
CA GLU A 273 -0.49 7.38 -0.67
C GLU A 273 -1.06 8.56 0.12
N HIS A 274 -2.21 9.06 -0.33
CA HIS A 274 -2.82 10.24 0.25
C HIS A 274 -3.84 9.84 1.33
N GLU A 275 -3.50 10.06 2.60
CA GLU A 275 -4.36 9.83 3.76
C GLU A 275 -4.41 11.02 4.73
N ASP A 276 -4.00 12.21 4.31
CA ASP A 276 -4.00 13.41 5.15
C ASP A 276 -5.41 14.03 5.21
N ARG A 277 -6.02 13.96 6.39
CA ARG A 277 -7.39 14.45 6.63
C ARG A 277 -7.60 15.93 6.34
N LYS A 278 -6.54 16.73 6.36
CA LYS A 278 -6.62 18.17 6.07
C LYS A 278 -6.81 18.47 4.58
N PHE A 279 -6.56 17.47 3.74
CA PHE A 279 -6.62 17.58 2.28
C PHE A 279 -7.65 16.62 1.65
N GLU A 280 -8.69 16.23 2.41
CA GLU A 280 -9.77 15.34 1.97
C GLU A 280 -11.10 16.06 1.81
N GLY A 281 -12.11 15.33 1.29
CA GLY A 281 -13.51 15.76 1.21
C GLY A 281 -13.86 16.59 -0.03
N ASP A 282 -12.87 17.18 -0.66
CA ASP A 282 -13.01 17.98 -1.87
C ASP A 282 -11.92 17.62 -2.88
N LEU A 283 -12.26 17.56 -4.18
CA LEU A 283 -11.33 17.18 -5.22
C LEU A 283 -10.13 18.13 -5.34
N GLU A 284 -10.35 19.44 -5.19
CA GLU A 284 -9.27 20.42 -5.25
C GLU A 284 -8.30 20.25 -4.08
N LEU A 285 -8.82 19.94 -2.89
CA LEU A 285 -7.98 19.66 -1.72
C LEU A 285 -7.13 18.41 -1.93
N VAL A 286 -7.73 17.32 -2.43
CA VAL A 286 -7.00 16.08 -2.76
C VAL A 286 -5.90 16.34 -3.78
N GLN A 287 -6.21 17.04 -4.87
CA GLN A 287 -5.25 17.42 -5.90
C GLN A 287 -4.13 18.28 -5.34
N ARG A 288 -4.46 19.27 -4.50
CA ARG A 288 -3.49 20.12 -3.82
C ARG A 288 -2.58 19.31 -2.89
N GLY A 289 -3.13 18.32 -2.19
CA GLY A 289 -2.37 17.40 -1.37
C GLY A 289 -1.32 16.63 -2.15
N PHE A 290 -1.70 16.05 -3.28
CA PHE A 290 -0.74 15.38 -4.17
C PHE A 290 0.35 16.32 -4.69
N LEU A 291 0.03 17.57 -5.00
CA LEU A 291 1.03 18.55 -5.46
C LEU A 291 2.02 18.93 -4.36
N ILE A 292 1.56 19.05 -3.10
CA ILE A 292 2.44 19.26 -1.95
C ILE A 292 3.40 18.08 -1.78
N ALA A 293 2.88 16.86 -1.77
CA ALA A 293 3.67 15.64 -1.64
C ALA A 293 4.68 15.48 -2.80
N ARG A 294 4.23 15.71 -4.04
CA ARG A 294 5.11 15.73 -5.22
C ARG A 294 6.27 16.70 -5.05
N ASN A 295 5.99 17.92 -4.63
CA ASN A 295 7.01 18.95 -4.46
C ASN A 295 8.00 18.62 -3.34
N ALA A 296 7.57 17.91 -2.31
CA ALA A 296 8.44 17.44 -1.24
C ALA A 296 9.37 16.31 -1.69
N LEU A 297 8.91 15.42 -2.58
CA LEU A 297 9.67 14.24 -3.00
C LEU A 297 10.55 14.49 -4.23
N ARG A 298 10.06 15.28 -5.21
CA ARG A 298 10.71 15.47 -6.51
C ARG A 298 12.18 15.88 -6.46
N PRO A 299 12.64 16.74 -5.53
CA PRO A 299 14.05 17.12 -5.45
C PRO A 299 15.02 15.96 -5.20
N TYR A 300 14.54 14.83 -4.69
CA TYR A 300 15.36 13.66 -4.36
C TYR A 300 15.28 12.54 -5.40
N LEU A 301 14.38 12.65 -6.37
CA LEU A 301 14.18 11.63 -7.41
C LEU A 301 14.97 12.02 -8.68
N VAL A 302 15.89 11.15 -9.09
CA VAL A 302 16.77 11.29 -10.27
C VAL A 302 16.47 10.18 -11.26
#